data_33a4ec12d19aff326b9d78bf4b2459b5
#
_entry.id   33a4ec12d19aff326b9d78bf4b2459b5
#
_cell.length_a   1.000
_cell.length_b   1.000
_cell.length_c   1.000
_cell.angle_alpha   90.00
_cell.angle_beta   90.00
_cell.angle_gamma   90.00
#
_symmetry.space_group_name_H-M   'P 1'
#
loop_
_entity.id
_entity.type
_entity.pdbx_description
1 polymer ?
#
loop_
_entity_poly.entity_id
_entity_poly.type
_entity_poly.pdbx_seq_one_letter_code
_entity_poly.pdbx_strand_id
1 'polypeptide(L)'
;MQGIPLLFGATGETLTEKSGNLNLGIPGIMYVGGICGVIGAFFYEQSGSVNGLLAVLIPLVCCLLGSLLMGLLYCFLTVTLRANQNVTGLAMTTFGVGFGNFFGGSLIKLTGSEVPSIALSTTSAYFSRSLPIADKLGVFGKLFLSYGFLTYVAIILA
;
A
#
# COMPACT_ATOMS: atom_id res chain seq x y z
N MET A 1 -3.27 -11.62 8.67
CA MET A 1 -3.01 -10.19 8.37
C MET A 1 -3.23 -9.80 6.88
N GLN A 2 -3.56 -10.73 6.01
CA GLN A 2 -3.77 -10.45 4.56
C GLN A 2 -5.08 -9.71 4.25
N GLY A 3 -6.04 -9.67 5.17
CA GLY A 3 -7.34 -9.00 4.97
C GLY A 3 -7.31 -7.47 5.04
N ILE A 4 -6.27 -6.88 5.65
CA ILE A 4 -6.20 -5.42 5.86
C ILE A 4 -6.08 -4.62 4.56
N PRO A 5 -5.22 -5.00 3.59
CA PRO A 5 -5.20 -4.35 2.30
C PRO A 5 -6.54 -4.44 1.57
N LEU A 6 -7.23 -5.58 1.67
CA LEU A 6 -8.55 -5.78 1.08
C LEU A 6 -9.61 -4.87 1.73
N LEU A 7 -9.53 -4.65 3.05
CA LEU A 7 -10.42 -3.75 3.75
C LEU A 7 -10.25 -2.29 3.28
N PHE A 8 -9.01 -1.82 3.13
CA PHE A 8 -8.75 -0.50 2.55
C PHE A 8 -9.25 -0.38 1.12
N GLY A 9 -9.03 -1.42 0.29
CA GLY A 9 -9.54 -1.46 -1.08
C GLY A 9 -11.06 -1.40 -1.15
N ALA A 10 -11.75 -2.22 -0.34
CA ALA A 10 -13.21 -2.26 -0.28
C ALA A 10 -13.80 -0.94 0.21
N THR A 11 -13.19 -0.30 1.22
CA THR A 11 -13.62 1.02 1.70
C THR A 11 -13.46 2.08 0.60
N GLY A 12 -12.34 2.06 -0.12
CA GLY A 12 -12.10 2.94 -1.27
C GLY A 12 -13.13 2.74 -2.38
N GLU A 13 -13.45 1.48 -2.73
CA GLU A 13 -14.47 1.15 -3.74
C GLU A 13 -15.86 1.63 -3.30
N THR A 14 -16.25 1.39 -2.05
CA THR A 14 -17.53 1.87 -1.53
C THR A 14 -17.68 3.38 -1.65
N LEU A 15 -16.60 4.14 -1.44
CA LEU A 15 -16.60 5.60 -1.61
C LEU A 15 -16.76 6.00 -3.08
N THR A 16 -16.07 5.33 -4.00
CA THR A 16 -16.18 5.60 -5.44
C THR A 16 -17.55 5.22 -5.99
N GLU A 17 -18.10 4.08 -5.57
CA GLU A 17 -19.47 3.66 -5.94
C GLU A 17 -20.54 4.64 -5.44
N LYS A 18 -20.42 5.15 -4.21
CA LYS A 18 -21.32 6.17 -3.67
C LYS A 18 -21.26 7.50 -4.45
N SER A 19 -20.13 7.79 -5.10
CA SER A 19 -20.01 8.95 -5.99
C SER A 19 -20.54 8.71 -7.41
N GLY A 20 -21.06 7.51 -7.70
CA GLY A 20 -21.57 7.12 -9.01
C GLY A 20 -20.51 6.59 -9.98
N ASN A 21 -19.29 6.32 -9.51
CA ASN A 21 -18.21 5.78 -10.31
C ASN A 21 -17.86 4.35 -9.87
N LEU A 22 -17.94 3.38 -10.77
CA LEU A 22 -17.46 2.03 -10.54
C LEU A 22 -15.99 1.93 -10.93
N ASN A 23 -15.10 1.77 -9.94
CA ASN A 23 -13.66 1.74 -10.19
C ASN A 23 -13.06 0.34 -10.09
N LEU A 24 -13.13 -0.43 -11.15
CA LEU A 24 -12.47 -1.73 -11.26
C LEU A 24 -10.93 -1.65 -11.28
N GLY A 25 -10.37 -0.45 -11.23
CA GLY A 25 -8.92 -0.19 -11.23
C GLY A 25 -8.27 -0.20 -9.85
N ILE A 26 -9.04 -0.32 -8.77
CA ILE A 26 -8.52 -0.29 -7.39
C ILE A 26 -7.38 -1.28 -7.16
N PRO A 27 -7.44 -2.56 -7.58
CA PRO A 27 -6.32 -3.47 -7.40
C PRO A 27 -5.03 -2.97 -8.06
N GLY A 28 -5.12 -2.37 -9.25
CA GLY A 28 -3.96 -1.78 -9.93
C GLY A 28 -3.40 -0.56 -9.20
N ILE A 29 -4.26 0.32 -8.71
CA ILE A 29 -3.88 1.50 -7.91
C ILE A 29 -3.17 1.07 -6.63
N MET A 30 -3.72 0.08 -5.92
CA MET A 30 -3.11 -0.47 -4.70
C MET A 30 -1.74 -1.11 -4.98
N TYR A 31 -1.61 -1.82 -6.10
CA TYR A 31 -0.36 -2.49 -6.46
C TYR A 31 0.76 -1.48 -6.77
N VAL A 32 0.45 -0.44 -7.54
CA VAL A 32 1.42 0.66 -7.81
C VAL A 32 1.79 1.40 -6.52
N GLY A 33 0.81 1.73 -5.70
CA GLY A 33 1.06 2.35 -4.39
C GLY A 33 1.97 1.48 -3.52
N GLY A 34 1.69 0.18 -3.43
CA GLY A 34 2.51 -0.76 -2.67
C GLY A 34 3.96 -0.81 -3.16
N ILE A 35 4.18 -0.90 -4.47
CA ILE A 35 5.54 -0.89 -5.06
C ILE A 35 6.26 0.43 -4.79
N CYS A 36 5.58 1.57 -4.93
CA CYS A 36 6.18 2.88 -4.59
C CYS A 36 6.58 2.94 -3.11
N GLY A 37 5.76 2.40 -2.21
CA GLY A 37 6.09 2.28 -0.80
C GLY A 37 7.33 1.42 -0.53
N VAL A 38 7.43 0.25 -1.19
CA VAL A 38 8.60 -0.64 -1.09
C VAL A 38 9.85 0.04 -1.62
N ILE A 39 9.76 0.75 -2.76
CA ILE A 39 10.87 1.52 -3.33
C ILE A 39 11.35 2.59 -2.33
N GLY A 40 10.42 3.35 -1.75
CA GLY A 40 10.74 4.36 -0.75
C GLY A 40 11.42 3.78 0.49
N ALA A 41 10.92 2.65 1.00
CA ALA A 41 11.52 1.94 2.12
C ALA A 41 12.95 1.45 1.81
N PHE A 42 13.13 0.86 0.63
CA PHE A 42 14.42 0.33 0.18
C PHE A 42 15.51 1.41 0.12
N PHE A 43 15.24 2.52 -0.56
CA PHE A 43 16.20 3.62 -0.63
C PHE A 43 16.47 4.27 0.72
N TYR A 44 15.46 4.32 1.60
CA TYR A 44 15.66 4.84 2.95
C TYR A 44 16.54 3.92 3.81
N GLU A 45 16.33 2.60 3.77
CA GLU A 45 17.19 1.65 4.50
C GLU A 45 18.64 1.68 4.00
N GLN A 46 18.87 1.94 2.71
CA GLN A 46 20.21 2.09 2.16
C GLN A 46 20.94 3.36 2.61
N SER A 47 20.23 4.38 3.08
CA SER A 47 20.86 5.64 3.54
C SER A 47 21.66 5.52 4.83
N GLY A 48 21.58 4.39 5.53
CA GLY A 48 22.40 4.05 6.70
C GLY A 48 22.01 4.73 8.02
N SER A 49 21.18 5.76 8.01
CA SER A 49 20.68 6.44 9.22
C SER A 49 19.18 6.20 9.40
N VAL A 50 18.81 5.09 10.05
CA VAL A 50 17.39 4.71 10.17
C VAL A 50 16.78 5.26 11.45
N ASN A 51 16.00 6.35 11.33
CA ASN A 51 15.14 6.85 12.39
C ASN A 51 13.79 6.15 12.32
N GLY A 52 13.30 5.60 13.44
CA GLY A 52 12.07 4.80 13.47
C GLY A 52 10.82 5.51 12.94
N LEU A 53 10.70 6.81 13.15
CA LEU A 53 9.57 7.60 12.64
C LEU A 53 9.65 7.77 11.11
N LEU A 54 10.84 8.09 10.58
CA LEU A 54 11.04 8.25 9.14
C LEU A 54 10.93 6.91 8.40
N ALA A 55 11.32 5.80 9.02
CA ALA A 55 11.15 4.45 8.47
C ALA A 55 9.68 4.07 8.22
N VAL A 56 8.74 4.70 8.92
CA VAL A 56 7.30 4.54 8.69
C VAL A 56 6.75 5.60 7.75
N LEU A 57 7.14 6.86 7.92
CA LEU A 57 6.60 7.98 7.13
C LEU A 57 7.00 7.92 5.66
N ILE A 58 8.26 7.63 5.35
CA ILE A 58 8.75 7.65 3.95
C ILE A 58 8.02 6.62 3.08
N PRO A 59 7.92 5.32 3.46
CA PRO A 59 7.17 4.36 2.67
C PRO A 59 5.69 4.73 2.54
N LEU A 60 5.09 5.26 3.61
CA LEU A 60 3.68 5.64 3.62
C LEU A 60 3.41 6.83 2.67
N VAL A 61 4.25 7.85 2.69
CA VAL A 61 4.15 9.00 1.76
C VAL A 61 4.38 8.54 0.31
N CYS A 62 5.39 7.71 0.05
CA CYS A 62 5.63 7.16 -1.29
C CYS A 62 4.45 6.33 -1.79
N CYS A 63 3.86 5.49 -0.93
CA CYS A 63 2.67 4.71 -1.24
C CYS A 63 1.48 5.61 -1.57
N LEU A 64 1.23 6.65 -0.77
CA LEU A 64 0.16 7.63 -1.00
C LEU A 64 0.37 8.39 -2.31
N LEU A 65 1.58 8.85 -2.61
CA LEU A 65 1.88 9.55 -3.85
C LEU A 65 1.68 8.65 -5.07
N GLY A 66 2.16 7.40 -5.04
CA GLY A 66 1.96 6.43 -6.12
C GLY A 66 0.47 6.14 -6.37
N SER A 67 -0.29 5.90 -5.31
CA SER A 67 -1.74 5.67 -5.39
C SER A 67 -2.48 6.91 -5.87
N LEU A 68 -2.09 8.11 -5.42
CA LEU A 68 -2.69 9.38 -5.82
C LEU A 68 -2.50 9.64 -7.32
N LEU A 69 -1.29 9.43 -7.84
CA LEU A 69 -1.01 9.61 -9.28
C LEU A 69 -1.86 8.67 -10.13
N MET A 70 -1.98 7.40 -9.73
CA MET A 70 -2.85 6.44 -10.42
C MET A 70 -4.33 6.81 -10.31
N GLY A 71 -4.78 7.26 -9.13
CA GLY A 71 -6.15 7.74 -8.91
C GLY A 71 -6.47 8.98 -9.75
N LEU A 72 -5.54 9.93 -9.86
CA LEU A 72 -5.67 11.11 -10.72
C LEU A 72 -5.75 10.72 -12.21
N LEU A 73 -4.95 9.76 -12.64
CA LEU A 73 -5.01 9.24 -14.02
C LEU A 73 -6.38 8.63 -14.31
N TYR A 74 -6.89 7.79 -13.39
CA TYR A 74 -8.24 7.22 -13.52
C TYR A 74 -9.32 8.30 -13.58
N CYS A 75 -9.26 9.28 -12.69
CA CYS A 75 -10.18 10.40 -12.65
C CYS A 75 -10.14 11.23 -13.95
N PHE A 76 -8.95 11.52 -14.46
CA PHE A 76 -8.77 12.23 -15.71
C PHE A 76 -9.42 11.47 -16.88
N LEU A 77 -9.20 10.17 -16.98
CA LEU A 77 -9.76 9.36 -18.06
C LEU A 77 -11.29 9.25 -17.97
N THR A 78 -11.84 9.04 -16.78
CA THR A 78 -13.29 8.80 -16.61
C THR A 78 -14.11 10.07 -16.53
N VAL A 79 -13.61 11.12 -15.87
CA VAL A 79 -14.34 12.37 -15.66
C VAL A 79 -14.08 13.35 -16.82
N THR A 80 -12.82 13.59 -17.16
CA THR A 80 -12.46 14.59 -18.18
C THR A 80 -12.68 14.05 -19.60
N LEU A 81 -12.18 12.85 -19.89
CA LEU A 81 -12.31 12.23 -21.21
C LEU A 81 -13.60 11.43 -21.38
N ARG A 82 -14.38 11.28 -20.30
CA ARG A 82 -15.65 10.51 -20.29
C ARG A 82 -15.50 9.09 -20.83
N ALA A 83 -14.33 8.47 -20.61
CA ALA A 83 -14.10 7.09 -21.00
C ALA A 83 -14.98 6.13 -20.19
N ASN A 84 -15.25 4.95 -20.74
CA ASN A 84 -16.02 3.93 -20.06
C ASN A 84 -15.30 3.49 -18.77
N GLN A 85 -15.96 3.64 -17.61
CA GLN A 85 -15.40 3.39 -16.28
C GLN A 85 -14.89 1.95 -16.13
N ASN A 86 -15.67 0.96 -16.60
CA ASN A 86 -15.32 -0.45 -16.47
C ASN A 86 -14.07 -0.80 -17.28
N VAL A 87 -14.03 -0.35 -18.55
CA VAL A 87 -12.89 -0.59 -19.44
C VAL A 87 -11.64 0.10 -18.92
N THR A 88 -11.77 1.36 -18.49
CA THR A 88 -10.66 2.13 -17.91
C THR A 88 -10.15 1.47 -16.62
N GLY A 89 -11.05 1.00 -15.74
CA GLY A 89 -10.68 0.31 -14.51
C GLY A 89 -9.89 -0.97 -14.78
N LEU A 90 -10.36 -1.83 -15.70
CA LEU A 90 -9.66 -3.05 -16.08
C LEU A 90 -8.28 -2.75 -16.71
N ALA A 91 -8.20 -1.75 -17.57
CA ALA A 91 -6.92 -1.30 -18.14
C ALA A 91 -5.95 -0.83 -17.06
N MET A 92 -6.44 -0.06 -16.08
CA MET A 92 -5.64 0.42 -14.93
C MET A 92 -5.14 -0.74 -14.06
N THR A 93 -5.96 -1.77 -13.83
CA THR A 93 -5.54 -2.96 -13.10
C THR A 93 -4.43 -3.70 -13.83
N THR A 94 -4.59 -3.93 -15.13
CA THR A 94 -3.57 -4.60 -15.97
C THR A 94 -2.27 -3.79 -16.01
N PHE A 95 -2.39 -2.48 -16.23
CA PHE A 95 -1.24 -1.57 -16.20
C PHE A 95 -0.53 -1.58 -14.84
N GLY A 96 -1.28 -1.48 -13.73
CA GLY A 96 -0.73 -1.47 -12.39
C GLY A 96 0.03 -2.76 -12.05
N VAL A 97 -0.51 -3.91 -12.42
CA VAL A 97 0.17 -5.20 -12.24
C VAL A 97 1.45 -5.28 -13.08
N GLY A 98 1.38 -4.86 -14.36
CA GLY A 98 2.55 -4.82 -15.24
C GLY A 98 3.65 -3.89 -14.71
N PHE A 99 3.27 -2.69 -14.28
CA PHE A 99 4.16 -1.70 -13.66
C PHE A 99 4.84 -2.27 -12.41
N GLY A 100 4.06 -2.85 -11.51
CA GLY A 100 4.58 -3.41 -10.27
C GLY A 100 5.53 -4.59 -10.50
N ASN A 101 5.23 -5.48 -11.43
CA ASN A 101 6.11 -6.59 -11.79
C ASN A 101 7.41 -6.10 -12.42
N PHE A 102 7.36 -5.08 -13.28
CA PHE A 102 8.54 -4.50 -13.91
C PHE A 102 9.47 -3.85 -12.87
N PHE A 103 8.94 -2.98 -12.02
CA PHE A 103 9.75 -2.30 -11.01
C PHE A 103 10.15 -3.22 -9.87
N GLY A 104 9.28 -4.14 -9.44
CA GLY A 104 9.61 -5.15 -8.44
C GLY A 104 10.77 -6.04 -8.90
N GLY A 105 10.74 -6.51 -10.14
CA GLY A 105 11.83 -7.29 -10.73
C GLY A 105 13.14 -6.50 -10.87
N SER A 106 13.06 -5.22 -11.20
CA SER A 106 14.23 -4.33 -11.31
C SER A 106 14.89 -4.07 -9.95
N LEU A 107 14.09 -3.87 -8.90
CA LEU A 107 14.59 -3.72 -7.52
C LEU A 107 15.33 -4.96 -7.03
N ILE A 108 14.82 -6.16 -7.33
CA ILE A 108 15.49 -7.43 -6.98
C ILE A 108 16.88 -7.49 -7.62
N LYS A 109 17.00 -7.06 -8.88
CA LYS A 109 18.32 -7.01 -9.55
C LYS A 109 19.27 -6.01 -8.92
N LEU A 110 18.77 -4.88 -8.41
CA LEU A 110 19.58 -3.86 -7.73
C LEU A 110 20.07 -4.33 -6.35
N THR A 111 19.34 -5.21 -5.68
CA THR A 111 19.78 -5.77 -4.38
C THR A 111 20.93 -6.77 -4.53
N GLY A 112 21.19 -7.29 -5.73
CA GLY A 112 22.24 -8.30 -5.98
C GLY A 112 21.99 -9.64 -5.25
N SER A 113 20.79 -9.85 -4.71
CA SER A 113 20.45 -11.08 -4.01
C SER A 113 20.05 -12.17 -5.00
N GLU A 114 20.59 -13.39 -4.81
CA GLU A 114 20.23 -14.56 -5.61
C GLU A 114 18.77 -15.01 -5.38
N VAL A 115 18.18 -14.59 -4.25
CA VAL A 115 16.79 -14.89 -3.90
C VAL A 115 15.92 -13.72 -4.32
N PRO A 116 14.78 -13.92 -5.03
CA PRO A 116 13.88 -12.85 -5.46
C PRO A 116 13.07 -12.31 -4.28
N SER A 117 13.74 -11.74 -3.29
CA SER A 117 13.13 -11.13 -2.12
C SER A 117 13.85 -9.84 -1.74
N ILE A 118 13.08 -8.80 -1.44
CA ILE A 118 13.59 -7.56 -0.87
C ILE A 118 13.38 -7.66 0.63
N ALA A 119 14.45 -7.83 1.39
CA ALA A 119 14.39 -7.88 2.84
C ALA A 119 14.40 -6.46 3.41
N LEU A 120 13.25 -5.96 3.80
CA LEU A 120 13.08 -4.69 4.53
C LEU A 120 12.95 -5.00 6.03
N SER A 121 14.04 -5.40 6.66
CA SER A 121 14.02 -5.89 8.04
C SER A 121 13.64 -4.81 9.05
N THR A 122 14.16 -3.61 8.88
CA THR A 122 13.97 -2.49 9.81
C THR A 122 12.59 -1.87 9.65
N THR A 123 12.21 -1.51 8.43
CA THR A 123 10.90 -0.93 8.12
C THR A 123 9.77 -1.89 8.49
N SER A 124 9.90 -3.17 8.15
CA SER A 124 8.91 -4.20 8.48
C SER A 124 8.73 -4.37 9.99
N ALA A 125 9.81 -4.30 10.77
CA ALA A 125 9.74 -4.38 12.23
C ALA A 125 8.94 -3.22 12.84
N TYR A 126 9.08 -2.00 12.30
CA TYR A 126 8.32 -0.83 12.76
C TYR A 126 6.84 -0.93 12.40
N PHE A 127 6.48 -1.39 11.20
CA PHE A 127 5.09 -1.59 10.78
C PHE A 127 4.40 -2.72 11.53
N SER A 128 5.14 -3.74 11.95
CA SER A 128 4.63 -4.91 12.68
C SER A 128 4.60 -4.70 14.19
N ARG A 129 5.10 -3.58 14.69
CA ARG A 129 5.18 -3.32 16.14
C ARG A 129 3.78 -3.24 16.74
N SER A 130 3.53 -4.07 17.77
CA SER A 130 2.31 -4.02 18.55
C SER A 130 2.22 -2.72 19.37
N LEU A 131 1.00 -2.29 19.70
CA LEU A 131 0.78 -1.15 20.57
C LEU A 131 1.33 -1.46 21.99
N PRO A 132 2.04 -0.51 22.64
CA PRO A 132 2.67 -0.75 23.95
C PRO A 132 1.68 -1.07 25.07
N ILE A 133 0.38 -0.90 24.82
CA ILE A 133 -0.70 -1.22 25.77
C ILE A 133 -1.11 -2.70 25.70
N ALA A 134 -0.74 -3.42 24.64
CA ALA A 134 -1.12 -4.82 24.43
C ALA A 134 -0.66 -5.74 25.57
N ASP A 135 0.52 -5.49 26.14
CA ASP A 135 1.11 -6.31 27.20
C ASP A 135 0.43 -6.10 28.57
N LYS A 136 -0.23 -4.94 28.78
CA LYS A 136 -0.88 -4.60 30.05
C LYS A 136 -2.29 -5.22 30.23
N LEU A 137 -2.94 -5.61 29.14
CA LEU A 137 -4.30 -6.15 29.14
C LEU A 137 -4.37 -7.70 29.09
N GLY A 138 -3.26 -8.40 29.31
CA GLY A 138 -3.22 -9.86 29.36
C GLY A 138 -3.66 -10.53 28.05
N VAL A 139 -4.52 -11.57 28.14
CA VAL A 139 -4.98 -12.34 26.97
C VAL A 139 -5.81 -11.50 26.02
N PHE A 140 -6.66 -10.60 26.50
CA PHE A 140 -7.46 -9.70 25.67
C PHE A 140 -6.58 -8.69 24.91
N GLY A 141 -5.55 -8.16 25.53
CA GLY A 141 -4.60 -7.27 24.87
C GLY A 141 -3.86 -7.96 23.74
N LYS A 142 -3.41 -9.20 23.95
CA LYS A 142 -2.75 -10.00 22.91
C LYS A 142 -3.68 -10.36 21.76
N LEU A 143 -4.96 -10.58 22.02
CA LEU A 143 -5.93 -10.95 20.98
C LEU A 143 -6.36 -9.76 20.12
N PHE A 144 -6.54 -8.58 20.72
CA PHE A 144 -7.12 -7.41 20.06
C PHE A 144 -6.13 -6.27 19.79
N LEU A 145 -5.04 -6.16 20.55
CA LEU A 145 -4.09 -5.03 20.51
C LEU A 145 -2.68 -5.42 20.03
N SER A 146 -2.46 -6.66 19.58
CA SER A 146 -1.16 -7.14 19.09
C SER A 146 -0.93 -6.91 17.59
N TYR A 147 -1.85 -6.24 16.90
CA TYR A 147 -1.74 -5.95 15.48
C TYR A 147 -0.98 -4.65 15.21
N GLY A 148 -0.41 -4.52 14.01
CA GLY A 148 0.22 -3.28 13.57
C GLY A 148 -0.77 -2.12 13.49
N PHE A 149 -0.30 -0.89 13.67
CA PHE A 149 -1.15 0.31 13.75
C PHE A 149 -2.07 0.50 12.52
N LEU A 150 -1.65 0.06 11.34
CA LEU A 150 -2.47 0.12 10.12
C LEU A 150 -3.77 -0.67 10.21
N THR A 151 -3.80 -1.74 11.03
CA THR A 151 -5.02 -2.52 11.27
C THR A 151 -6.10 -1.66 11.92
N TYR A 152 -5.71 -0.87 12.92
CA TYR A 152 -6.67 0.01 13.63
C TYR A 152 -7.12 1.17 12.76
N VAL A 153 -6.21 1.75 11.98
CA VAL A 153 -6.56 2.77 10.99
C VAL A 153 -7.58 2.22 9.98
N ALA A 154 -7.37 0.99 9.48
CA ALA A 154 -8.31 0.38 8.55
C ALA A 154 -9.70 0.17 9.15
N ILE A 155 -9.78 -0.29 10.42
CA ILE A 155 -11.06 -0.52 11.13
C ILE A 155 -11.78 0.82 11.41
N ILE A 156 -11.04 1.89 11.70
CA ILE A 156 -11.64 3.21 11.96
C ILE A 156 -12.20 3.85 10.68
N LEU A 157 -11.55 3.58 9.53
CA LEU A 157 -11.95 4.15 8.24
C LEU A 157 -13.08 3.37 7.57
N ALA A 158 -13.23 2.07 7.88
CA ALA A 158 -14.27 1.21 7.32
C ALA A 158 -15.62 1.43 8.03
#